data_525e071cc02f1c12aac8f4088614d9a9
#
_entry.id   525e071cc02f1c12aac8f4088614d9a9
#
_cell.length_a   1.000
_cell.length_b   1.000
_cell.length_c   1.000
_cell.angle_alpha   90.00
_cell.angle_beta   90.00
_cell.angle_gamma   90.00
#
_symmetry.space_group_name_H-M   'P 1'
#
loop_
_entity.id
_entity.type
_entity.pdbx_description
1 polymer ?
#
loop_
_entity_poly.entity_id
_entity_poly.type
_entity_poly.pdbx_seq_one_letter_code
_entity_poly.pdbx_strand_id
1 'polypeptide(L)'
;MIRIRRLLPPLLAAASAVTVTLTAGCDTAEDRVDKPPADNAPASPGSPDGSDGSRSPGAPGRGTSPLDNPDGTAPGLAPLTSAADRKAALGIIGRLATGSRGSGSGYDRDEFGYAWMDTATGVPLAGNGCDTRNDLLRRDGRDVRMQSGDDCVVAAMELADPYAGKDIAFERSPSTSMDVQIDHVVPLSYAWRMGAGKWPEEKRKQLANDPLNLLAVDGDTNSSKGDSGPEEWLPPAEGIRCAYGVRFAQVALKYEMPVTTADKETLRQQCGT
;
A
#
# COMPACT_ATOMS: atom_id res chain seq x y z
N MET A 1 -75.91 1.42 -23.58
CA MET A 1 -74.44 1.51 -23.51
C MET A 1 -73.97 0.33 -22.70
N ILE A 2 -73.42 -0.71 -23.33
CA ILE A 2 -73.12 -1.98 -22.73
C ILE A 2 -71.57 -1.98 -22.49
N ARG A 3 -71.10 -2.13 -21.21
CA ARG A 3 -69.71 -2.27 -20.88
C ARG A 3 -69.31 -3.75 -20.90
N ILE A 4 -68.47 -4.13 -21.83
CA ILE A 4 -67.89 -5.48 -21.90
C ILE A 4 -66.65 -5.47 -21.03
N ARG A 5 -66.65 -6.29 -19.94
CA ARG A 5 -65.48 -6.65 -19.13
C ARG A 5 -64.78 -7.79 -19.82
N ARG A 6 -63.52 -7.60 -20.21
CA ARG A 6 -62.64 -8.68 -20.65
C ARG A 6 -61.95 -9.27 -19.43
N LEU A 7 -62.16 -10.55 -19.18
CA LEU A 7 -61.46 -11.39 -18.22
C LEU A 7 -60.12 -11.86 -18.83
N LEU A 8 -59.02 -11.63 -18.13
CA LEU A 8 -57.72 -12.19 -18.45
C LEU A 8 -57.54 -13.53 -17.71
N PRO A 9 -56.97 -14.55 -18.34
CA PRO A 9 -56.68 -15.83 -17.67
C PRO A 9 -55.41 -15.77 -16.81
N PRO A 10 -55.28 -16.68 -15.78
CA PRO A 10 -54.11 -16.68 -14.93
C PRO A 10 -52.92 -17.40 -15.62
N LEU A 11 -51.77 -16.80 -15.56
CA LEU A 11 -50.49 -17.41 -15.94
C LEU A 11 -50.03 -18.38 -14.84
N LEU A 12 -49.92 -19.65 -15.19
CA LEU A 12 -49.22 -20.65 -14.40
C LEU A 12 -47.72 -20.37 -14.49
N ALA A 13 -47.07 -20.14 -13.34
CA ALA A 13 -45.61 -20.13 -13.20
C ALA A 13 -45.14 -21.58 -12.99
N ALA A 14 -44.40 -22.12 -13.95
CA ALA A 14 -43.66 -23.36 -13.80
C ALA A 14 -42.31 -23.05 -13.14
N ALA A 15 -42.11 -23.55 -11.91
CA ALA A 15 -40.82 -23.52 -11.21
C ALA A 15 -39.96 -24.69 -11.72
N SER A 16 -38.90 -24.41 -12.46
CA SER A 16 -37.86 -25.38 -12.82
C SER A 16 -36.77 -25.34 -11.71
N ALA A 17 -36.72 -26.46 -10.96
CA ALA A 17 -35.64 -26.69 -10.01
C ALA A 17 -34.39 -27.16 -10.79
N VAL A 18 -33.33 -26.36 -10.77
CA VAL A 18 -32.00 -26.77 -11.25
C VAL A 18 -31.24 -27.39 -10.09
N THR A 19 -31.05 -28.69 -10.13
CA THR A 19 -30.18 -29.43 -9.22
C THR A 19 -28.73 -29.29 -9.71
N VAL A 20 -27.89 -28.57 -8.98
CA VAL A 20 -26.44 -28.52 -9.21
C VAL A 20 -25.81 -29.65 -8.39
N THR A 21 -25.32 -30.67 -9.07
CA THR A 21 -24.45 -31.72 -8.49
C THR A 21 -23.01 -31.21 -8.44
N LEU A 22 -22.50 -30.95 -7.22
CA LEU A 22 -21.07 -30.78 -6.99
C LEU A 22 -20.36 -32.14 -7.06
N THR A 23 -19.51 -32.30 -8.05
CA THR A 23 -18.48 -33.34 -8.04
C THR A 23 -17.20 -32.77 -7.46
N ALA A 24 -16.83 -33.22 -6.27
CA ALA A 24 -15.52 -33.00 -5.68
C ALA A 24 -14.52 -33.91 -6.38
N GLY A 25 -13.61 -33.32 -7.16
CA GLY A 25 -12.42 -33.99 -7.67
C GLY A 25 -11.24 -33.62 -6.76
N CYS A 26 -10.79 -34.56 -5.93
CA CYS A 26 -9.49 -34.52 -5.29
C CYS A 26 -8.45 -35.04 -6.27
N ASP A 27 -7.56 -34.17 -6.75
CA ASP A 27 -6.30 -34.61 -7.34
C ASP A 27 -5.18 -34.29 -6.33
N THR A 28 -4.69 -35.34 -5.70
CA THR A 28 -3.47 -35.33 -4.88
C THR A 28 -2.29 -35.60 -5.80
N ALA A 29 -1.49 -34.58 -6.09
CA ALA A 29 -0.14 -34.75 -6.62
C ALA A 29 0.85 -34.65 -5.44
N GLU A 30 1.35 -35.81 -5.01
CA GLU A 30 2.51 -35.92 -4.12
C GLU A 30 3.77 -35.61 -4.94
N ASP A 31 4.44 -34.50 -4.63
CA ASP A 31 5.80 -34.26 -5.11
C ASP A 31 6.77 -34.43 -3.95
N ARG A 32 7.52 -35.55 -4.02
CA ARG A 32 8.58 -35.87 -3.07
C ARG A 32 9.79 -35.00 -3.37
N VAL A 33 10.17 -34.17 -2.43
CA VAL A 33 11.48 -33.49 -2.44
C VAL A 33 12.40 -34.21 -1.47
N ASP A 34 13.43 -34.84 -2.04
CA ASP A 34 14.54 -35.47 -1.34
C ASP A 34 15.37 -34.43 -0.56
N LYS A 35 15.64 -34.76 0.70
CA LYS A 35 16.47 -34.02 1.64
C LYS A 35 17.94 -34.43 1.46
N PRO A 36 18.89 -33.49 1.22
CA PRO A 36 20.32 -33.77 1.38
C PRO A 36 20.76 -33.62 2.82
N PRO A 37 21.84 -34.33 3.22
CA PRO A 37 22.24 -34.47 4.64
C PRO A 37 23.04 -33.28 5.18
N ALA A 38 22.98 -33.17 6.51
CA ALA A 38 23.76 -32.23 7.31
C ALA A 38 25.21 -32.59 7.35
N ASP A 39 26.12 -31.62 7.20
CA ASP A 39 27.52 -31.76 7.62
C ASP A 39 27.99 -30.50 8.38
N ASN A 40 28.60 -30.86 9.46
CA ASN A 40 29.27 -30.25 10.60
C ASN A 40 30.01 -28.91 10.42
N ALA A 41 29.88 -28.09 11.47
CA ALA A 41 30.71 -26.96 11.80
C ALA A 41 32.18 -27.36 12.14
N PRO A 42 33.13 -26.40 12.16
CA PRO A 42 33.60 -25.95 13.48
C PRO A 42 33.83 -24.43 13.64
N ALA A 43 33.95 -24.06 14.92
CA ALA A 43 33.99 -22.77 15.54
C ALA A 43 35.33 -22.01 15.45
N SER A 44 35.19 -20.65 15.46
CA SER A 44 35.96 -19.57 16.13
C SER A 44 37.52 -19.60 16.18
N PRO A 45 38.26 -18.50 16.44
CA PRO A 45 37.95 -17.26 17.19
C PRO A 45 38.61 -15.96 16.66
N GLY A 46 38.31 -14.81 17.29
CA GLY A 46 39.24 -13.69 17.43
C GLY A 46 38.75 -12.30 17.11
N SER A 47 38.35 -11.55 18.14
CA SER A 47 38.37 -10.07 18.12
C SER A 47 39.80 -9.54 18.15
N PRO A 48 40.08 -8.29 17.73
CA PRO A 48 40.18 -7.25 18.75
C PRO A 48 39.60 -5.86 18.42
N ASP A 49 39.25 -5.21 19.49
CA ASP A 49 39.10 -3.81 19.83
C ASP A 49 39.60 -2.72 18.86
N GLY A 50 38.78 -1.64 18.78
CA GLY A 50 39.17 -0.35 18.28
C GLY A 50 38.04 0.66 18.49
N SER A 51 38.03 1.29 19.68
CA SER A 51 37.16 2.43 20.05
C SER A 51 37.36 3.61 19.13
N ASP A 52 36.28 4.29 18.69
CA ASP A 52 35.94 5.65 19.12
C ASP A 52 34.83 6.24 18.25
N GLY A 53 33.98 7.09 18.81
CA GLY A 53 33.04 7.91 18.06
C GLY A 53 31.56 7.66 18.41
N SER A 54 31.17 8.06 19.61
CA SER A 54 29.78 8.16 20.03
C SER A 54 28.93 8.90 18.99
N ARG A 55 28.29 8.16 18.11
CA ARG A 55 27.02 8.49 17.47
C ARG A 55 26.02 7.48 17.98
N SER A 56 24.99 7.97 18.68
CA SER A 56 23.82 7.12 18.95
C SER A 56 23.41 6.44 17.66
N PRO A 57 23.31 5.10 17.61
CA PRO A 57 22.81 4.45 16.44
C PRO A 57 21.34 4.81 16.27
N GLY A 58 21.05 5.73 15.36
CA GLY A 58 19.76 5.73 14.73
C GLY A 58 19.56 4.31 14.20
N ALA A 59 18.44 3.68 14.53
CA ALA A 59 18.14 2.32 14.10
C ALA A 59 18.46 2.18 12.61
N PRO A 60 19.28 1.19 12.21
CA PRO A 60 19.74 1.10 10.83
C PRO A 60 18.57 0.87 9.88
N GLY A 61 18.40 1.75 8.90
CA GLY A 61 17.68 1.46 7.68
C GLY A 61 16.14 1.53 7.72
N ARG A 62 15.53 2.41 8.51
CA ARG A 62 14.06 2.57 8.53
C ARG A 62 13.56 3.60 7.51
N GLY A 63 13.94 3.46 6.24
CA GLY A 63 13.41 4.28 5.16
C GLY A 63 14.03 5.68 5.04
N THR A 64 13.47 6.48 4.15
CA THR A 64 13.91 7.83 3.79
C THR A 64 12.93 8.87 4.32
N SER A 65 13.45 10.02 4.75
CA SER A 65 12.59 11.16 5.12
C SER A 65 11.70 11.57 3.93
N PRO A 66 10.40 11.77 4.13
CA PRO A 66 9.54 12.23 3.04
C PRO A 66 9.92 13.62 2.53
N LEU A 67 10.66 14.42 3.31
CA LEU A 67 11.19 15.72 2.89
C LEU A 67 12.31 15.58 1.85
N ASP A 68 13.05 14.46 1.89
CA ASP A 68 14.16 14.14 0.99
C ASP A 68 13.74 13.17 -0.13
N ASN A 69 12.47 12.77 -0.17
CA ASN A 69 11.91 11.82 -1.12
C ASN A 69 10.58 12.31 -1.72
N PRO A 70 10.60 13.44 -2.44
CA PRO A 70 9.38 14.10 -2.94
C PRO A 70 8.70 13.37 -4.09
N ASP A 71 9.37 12.43 -4.73
CA ASP A 71 8.84 11.59 -5.82
C ASP A 71 8.53 10.14 -5.39
N GLY A 72 8.87 9.77 -4.17
CA GLY A 72 8.59 8.45 -3.62
C GLY A 72 9.51 7.34 -4.14
N THR A 73 10.59 7.64 -4.83
CA THR A 73 11.48 6.63 -5.44
C THR A 73 12.50 6.04 -4.47
N ALA A 74 12.80 6.72 -3.37
CA ALA A 74 13.67 6.21 -2.32
C ALA A 74 12.90 5.32 -1.33
N PRO A 75 13.61 4.40 -0.61
CA PRO A 75 12.98 3.38 0.23
C PRO A 75 12.15 3.93 1.41
N GLY A 76 11.03 3.31 1.66
CA GLY A 76 10.26 3.37 2.90
C GLY A 76 9.85 4.77 3.36
N LEU A 77 9.70 4.92 4.67
CA LEU A 77 9.33 6.17 5.32
C LEU A 77 10.07 6.29 6.66
N ALA A 78 10.83 7.37 6.85
CA ALA A 78 11.57 7.63 8.10
C ALA A 78 10.88 8.70 8.96
N PRO A 79 10.97 8.61 10.30
CA PRO A 79 10.45 9.60 11.22
C PRO A 79 11.07 10.98 11.02
N LEU A 80 10.27 12.04 11.23
CA LEU A 80 10.72 13.43 11.29
C LEU A 80 10.97 13.83 12.76
N THR A 81 12.21 13.85 13.17
CA THR A 81 12.58 14.01 14.58
C THR A 81 13.05 15.41 14.93
N SER A 82 13.59 16.17 13.98
CA SER A 82 14.10 17.53 14.25
C SER A 82 12.97 18.58 14.25
N ALA A 83 13.15 19.65 15.01
CA ALA A 83 12.23 20.78 14.98
C ALA A 83 12.18 21.47 13.60
N ALA A 84 13.30 21.46 12.87
CA ALA A 84 13.37 21.98 11.50
C ALA A 84 12.51 21.17 10.54
N ASP A 85 12.59 19.85 10.61
CA ASP A 85 11.78 18.95 9.77
C ASP A 85 10.30 19.08 10.08
N ARG A 86 9.92 19.12 11.37
CA ARG A 86 8.53 19.34 11.77
C ARG A 86 7.99 20.68 11.29
N LYS A 87 8.80 21.76 11.33
CA LYS A 87 8.41 23.04 10.75
C LYS A 87 8.22 22.97 9.24
N ALA A 88 9.10 22.28 8.51
CA ALA A 88 8.95 22.05 7.08
C ALA A 88 7.68 21.23 6.77
N ALA A 89 7.42 20.18 7.55
CA ALA A 89 6.22 19.36 7.47
C ALA A 89 4.93 20.19 7.61
N LEU A 90 4.87 21.04 8.64
CA LEU A 90 3.74 21.94 8.85
C LEU A 90 3.54 22.92 7.68
N GLY A 91 4.64 23.36 7.04
CA GLY A 91 4.60 24.17 5.83
C GLY A 91 3.99 23.43 4.63
N ILE A 92 4.30 22.13 4.46
CA ILE A 92 3.72 21.28 3.41
C ILE A 92 2.23 21.04 3.68
N ILE A 93 1.87 20.59 4.87
CA ILE A 93 0.49 20.31 5.27
C ILE A 93 -0.37 21.60 5.21
N GLY A 94 0.22 22.74 5.54
CA GLY A 94 -0.44 24.04 5.48
C GLY A 94 -0.97 24.41 4.09
N ARG A 95 -0.31 23.94 3.01
CA ARG A 95 -0.71 24.20 1.62
C ARG A 95 -1.90 23.38 1.14
N LEU A 96 -2.31 22.33 1.86
CA LEU A 96 -3.44 21.50 1.48
C LEU A 96 -4.71 22.33 1.34
N ALA A 97 -5.39 22.21 0.20
CA ALA A 97 -6.75 22.68 0.05
C ALA A 97 -7.71 21.79 0.85
N THR A 98 -8.79 22.36 1.37
CA THR A 98 -9.83 21.59 2.06
C THR A 98 -11.12 21.55 1.27
N GLY A 99 -11.85 20.43 1.41
CA GLY A 99 -13.13 20.21 0.75
C GLY A 99 -13.99 19.22 1.53
N SER A 100 -15.22 19.07 1.10
CA SER A 100 -16.13 18.08 1.67
C SER A 100 -15.95 16.73 0.99
N ARG A 101 -16.01 15.66 1.77
CA ARG A 101 -16.02 14.28 1.25
C ARG A 101 -17.34 14.06 0.47
N GLY A 102 -17.23 13.70 -0.80
CA GLY A 102 -18.36 13.37 -1.65
C GLY A 102 -18.91 11.97 -1.42
N SER A 103 -19.90 11.59 -2.21
CA SER A 103 -20.44 10.23 -2.24
C SER A 103 -19.40 9.23 -2.78
N GLY A 104 -19.38 8.01 -2.21
CA GLY A 104 -18.67 6.86 -2.76
C GLY A 104 -19.38 6.17 -3.93
N SER A 105 -20.54 6.71 -4.38
CA SER A 105 -21.30 6.12 -5.47
C SER A 105 -20.48 6.02 -6.75
N GLY A 106 -20.57 4.88 -7.41
CA GLY A 106 -19.85 4.60 -8.65
C GLY A 106 -18.35 4.32 -8.45
N TYR A 107 -17.85 4.24 -7.20
CA TYR A 107 -16.50 3.78 -6.96
C TYR A 107 -16.38 2.30 -7.35
N ASP A 108 -15.44 2.05 -8.23
CA ASP A 108 -14.91 0.73 -8.51
C ASP A 108 -13.38 0.85 -8.54
N ARG A 109 -12.68 -0.16 -8.01
CA ARG A 109 -11.21 -0.17 -8.03
C ARG A 109 -10.67 -0.16 -9.47
N ASP A 110 -11.38 -0.81 -10.38
CA ASP A 110 -10.99 -0.91 -11.79
C ASP A 110 -11.02 0.45 -12.52
N GLU A 111 -11.71 1.46 -11.98
CA GLU A 111 -11.64 2.84 -12.45
C GLU A 111 -10.24 3.47 -12.34
N PHE A 112 -9.37 2.86 -11.56
CA PHE A 112 -7.96 3.23 -11.39
C PHE A 112 -7.01 2.34 -12.23
N GLY A 113 -7.54 1.54 -13.17
CA GLY A 113 -6.82 0.58 -13.97
C GLY A 113 -6.65 -0.79 -13.30
N TYR A 114 -6.06 -1.74 -14.03
CA TYR A 114 -5.75 -3.04 -13.43
C TYR A 114 -4.64 -2.91 -12.38
N ALA A 115 -4.59 -3.89 -11.48
CA ALA A 115 -3.65 -3.84 -10.36
C ALA A 115 -2.18 -3.84 -10.82
N TRP A 116 -1.40 -2.92 -10.23
CA TRP A 116 0.07 -2.86 -10.38
C TRP A 116 0.57 -2.66 -11.81
N MET A 117 -0.06 -1.72 -12.53
CA MET A 117 0.25 -1.43 -13.94
C MET A 117 1.68 -0.91 -14.13
N ASP A 118 2.51 -1.61 -14.90
CA ASP A 118 3.77 -1.05 -15.43
C ASP A 118 3.53 0.01 -16.52
N THR A 119 2.32 0.05 -17.08
CA THR A 119 1.97 0.94 -18.20
C THR A 119 1.36 2.28 -17.78
N ALA A 120 1.35 2.60 -16.48
CA ALA A 120 0.88 3.90 -15.99
C ALA A 120 1.90 4.99 -16.35
N THR A 121 1.65 5.74 -17.44
CA THR A 121 2.58 6.75 -17.92
C THR A 121 2.71 7.97 -17.01
N GLY A 122 3.85 8.62 -16.97
CA GLY A 122 4.06 9.88 -16.25
C GLY A 122 4.30 9.74 -14.74
N VAL A 123 4.50 8.52 -14.24
CA VAL A 123 4.94 8.25 -12.86
C VAL A 123 6.28 7.54 -12.87
N PRO A 124 7.13 7.74 -11.85
CA PRO A 124 8.39 7.00 -11.72
C PRO A 124 8.17 5.49 -11.68
N LEU A 125 9.17 4.73 -12.08
CA LEU A 125 9.23 3.27 -12.15
C LEU A 125 8.35 2.63 -13.23
N ALA A 126 7.38 3.31 -13.80
CA ALA A 126 6.55 2.78 -14.88
C ALA A 126 7.35 2.55 -16.16
N GLY A 127 6.98 1.52 -16.94
CA GLY A 127 7.60 1.19 -18.23
C GLY A 127 8.97 0.50 -18.11
N ASN A 128 9.28 -0.10 -16.97
CA ASN A 128 10.56 -0.79 -16.75
C ASN A 128 10.48 -2.31 -17.01
N GLY A 129 9.29 -2.83 -17.34
CA GLY A 129 9.01 -4.24 -17.61
C GLY A 129 8.62 -5.04 -16.38
N CYS A 130 8.62 -4.45 -15.18
CA CYS A 130 8.18 -5.09 -13.93
C CYS A 130 6.86 -4.49 -13.45
N ASP A 131 6.03 -5.27 -12.75
CA ASP A 131 4.83 -4.70 -12.14
C ASP A 131 5.18 -3.78 -10.95
N THR A 132 4.36 -2.76 -10.74
CA THR A 132 4.55 -1.76 -9.68
C THR A 132 4.70 -2.39 -8.30
N ARG A 133 3.99 -3.49 -7.96
CA ARG A 133 4.12 -4.15 -6.67
C ARG A 133 5.55 -4.67 -6.44
N ASN A 134 6.14 -5.33 -7.44
CA ASN A 134 7.50 -5.85 -7.33
C ASN A 134 8.54 -4.73 -7.26
N ASP A 135 8.32 -3.63 -7.98
CA ASP A 135 9.17 -2.44 -7.87
C ASP A 135 9.17 -1.87 -6.45
N LEU A 136 7.99 -1.79 -5.81
CA LEU A 136 7.86 -1.29 -4.45
C LEU A 136 8.48 -2.25 -3.41
N LEU A 137 8.30 -3.57 -3.58
CA LEU A 137 8.96 -4.56 -2.73
C LEU A 137 10.49 -4.45 -2.86
N ARG A 138 11.01 -4.25 -4.08
CA ARG A 138 12.44 -4.03 -4.32
C ARG A 138 12.92 -2.71 -3.73
N ARG A 139 12.14 -1.64 -3.83
CA ARG A 139 12.47 -0.31 -3.29
C ARG A 139 12.56 -0.34 -1.76
N ASP A 140 11.57 -0.96 -1.09
CA ASP A 140 11.40 -0.87 0.36
C ASP A 140 12.10 -1.99 1.13
N GLY A 141 12.39 -3.11 0.43
CA GLY A 141 13.03 -4.28 1.00
C GLY A 141 14.53 -4.12 1.20
N ARG A 142 15.06 -4.78 2.23
CA ARG A 142 16.48 -5.08 2.44
C ARG A 142 16.74 -6.54 2.11
N ASP A 143 17.98 -6.89 1.79
CA ASP A 143 18.40 -8.28 1.50
C ASP A 143 17.46 -8.95 0.46
N VAL A 144 17.10 -8.17 -0.56
CA VAL A 144 16.16 -8.58 -1.59
C VAL A 144 16.72 -9.75 -2.41
N ARG A 145 15.97 -10.83 -2.47
CA ARG A 145 16.24 -11.99 -3.33
C ARG A 145 15.17 -12.06 -4.42
N MET A 146 15.63 -12.11 -5.66
CA MET A 146 14.76 -12.26 -6.82
C MET A 146 14.41 -13.74 -7.03
N GLN A 147 13.28 -13.99 -7.68
CA GLN A 147 12.91 -15.34 -8.10
C GLN A 147 13.90 -15.86 -9.15
N SER A 148 14.30 -17.14 -9.05
CA SER A 148 15.24 -17.72 -10.00
C SER A 148 14.71 -17.61 -11.44
N GLY A 149 15.51 -17.00 -12.31
CA GLY A 149 15.17 -16.80 -13.72
C GLY A 149 14.19 -15.66 -14.00
N ASP A 150 13.92 -14.80 -13.00
CA ASP A 150 13.05 -13.64 -13.13
C ASP A 150 13.67 -12.41 -12.44
N ASP A 151 13.96 -11.37 -13.22
CA ASP A 151 14.60 -10.14 -12.72
C ASP A 151 13.60 -9.14 -12.10
N CYS A 152 12.31 -9.41 -12.19
CA CYS A 152 11.25 -8.56 -11.66
C CYS A 152 10.68 -9.06 -10.32
N VAL A 153 10.44 -10.36 -10.20
CA VAL A 153 9.72 -10.92 -9.07
C VAL A 153 10.59 -11.03 -7.82
N VAL A 154 10.24 -10.30 -6.77
CA VAL A 154 10.86 -10.42 -5.46
C VAL A 154 10.37 -11.69 -4.79
N ALA A 155 11.28 -12.63 -4.53
CA ALA A 155 10.99 -13.90 -3.85
C ALA A 155 11.09 -13.76 -2.33
N ALA A 156 12.04 -12.97 -1.82
CA ALA A 156 12.18 -12.74 -0.38
C ALA A 156 12.85 -11.39 -0.11
N MET A 157 12.59 -10.83 1.07
CA MET A 157 13.24 -9.61 1.57
C MET A 157 12.97 -9.42 3.06
N GLU A 158 13.72 -8.54 3.69
CA GLU A 158 13.43 -7.99 5.01
C GLU A 158 12.77 -6.62 4.85
N LEU A 159 11.60 -6.42 5.45
CA LEU A 159 10.90 -5.14 5.47
C LEU A 159 11.01 -4.51 6.87
N ALA A 160 11.53 -3.29 6.95
CA ALA A 160 11.34 -2.44 8.12
C ALA A 160 10.01 -1.70 7.98
N ASP A 161 8.93 -2.30 8.48
CA ASP A 161 7.59 -1.77 8.32
C ASP A 161 7.43 -0.41 9.01
N PRO A 162 7.07 0.66 8.27
CA PRO A 162 6.95 1.99 8.85
C PRO A 162 5.68 2.16 9.69
N TYR A 163 4.63 1.39 9.45
CA TYR A 163 3.34 1.61 10.11
C TYR A 163 3.27 1.02 11.50
N ALA A 164 3.66 -0.23 11.67
CA ALA A 164 3.71 -0.89 12.97
C ALA A 164 5.07 -0.75 13.66
N GLY A 165 6.11 -0.33 12.93
CA GLY A 165 7.45 -0.15 13.47
C GLY A 165 8.17 -1.45 13.78
N LYS A 166 7.86 -2.54 13.08
CA LYS A 166 8.45 -3.88 13.24
C LYS A 166 9.22 -4.31 11.99
N ASP A 167 10.14 -5.24 12.15
CA ASP A 167 10.78 -5.92 11.02
C ASP A 167 9.98 -7.16 10.62
N ILE A 168 9.81 -7.39 9.32
CA ILE A 168 9.05 -8.50 8.73
C ILE A 168 9.94 -9.23 7.74
N ALA A 169 10.20 -10.52 7.98
CA ALA A 169 10.83 -11.40 7.02
C ALA A 169 9.76 -11.86 6.02
N PHE A 170 9.86 -11.39 4.79
CA PHE A 170 8.95 -11.75 3.72
C PHE A 170 9.55 -12.86 2.85
N GLU A 171 8.80 -13.93 2.66
CA GLU A 171 9.01 -14.94 1.62
C GLU A 171 7.73 -15.11 0.82
N ARG A 172 7.86 -15.08 -0.51
CA ARG A 172 6.71 -15.21 -1.40
C ARG A 172 6.17 -16.63 -1.37
N SER A 173 4.97 -16.80 -0.83
CA SER A 173 4.23 -18.06 -0.86
C SER A 173 2.72 -17.77 -0.81
N PRO A 174 1.86 -18.76 -1.08
CA PRO A 174 0.41 -18.56 -0.93
C PRO A 174 -0.02 -18.14 0.48
N SER A 175 0.71 -18.54 1.52
CA SER A 175 0.38 -18.24 2.93
C SER A 175 0.98 -16.94 3.44
N THR A 176 2.14 -16.49 2.93
CA THR A 176 2.89 -15.36 3.48
C THR A 176 2.85 -14.12 2.59
N SER A 177 2.37 -14.24 1.35
CA SER A 177 2.30 -13.09 0.43
C SER A 177 1.39 -11.97 0.91
N MET A 178 0.53 -12.24 1.91
CA MET A 178 -0.34 -11.25 2.55
C MET A 178 0.30 -10.55 3.74
N ASP A 179 1.43 -11.07 4.26
CA ASP A 179 2.12 -10.48 5.43
C ASP A 179 2.70 -9.10 5.09
N VAL A 180 3.09 -8.91 3.82
CA VAL A 180 3.52 -7.61 3.29
C VAL A 180 2.60 -7.21 2.14
N GLN A 181 1.97 -6.06 2.30
CA GLN A 181 1.10 -5.47 1.28
C GLN A 181 1.67 -4.14 0.79
N ILE A 182 1.28 -3.72 -0.41
CA ILE A 182 1.53 -2.37 -0.88
C ILE A 182 0.30 -1.54 -0.58
N ASP A 183 0.46 -0.59 0.33
CA ASP A 183 -0.58 0.36 0.70
C ASP A 183 -0.59 1.57 -0.24
N HIS A 184 -1.79 2.06 -0.56
CA HIS A 184 -1.98 3.40 -1.09
C HIS A 184 -2.09 4.38 0.09
N VAL A 185 -1.05 5.18 0.34
CA VAL A 185 -1.00 6.17 1.44
C VAL A 185 -2.25 7.04 1.45
N VAL A 186 -2.66 7.52 0.28
CA VAL A 186 -4.01 8.05 0.02
C VAL A 186 -4.84 6.94 -0.60
N PRO A 187 -5.81 6.34 0.13
CA PRO A 187 -6.62 5.25 -0.41
C PRO A 187 -7.39 5.66 -1.66
N LEU A 188 -7.54 4.73 -2.61
CA LEU A 188 -8.22 5.03 -3.88
C LEU A 188 -9.68 5.42 -3.70
N SER A 189 -10.40 4.76 -2.78
CA SER A 189 -11.79 5.11 -2.47
C SER A 189 -11.90 6.45 -1.72
N TYR A 190 -10.90 6.81 -0.88
CA TYR A 190 -10.81 8.14 -0.30
C TYR A 190 -10.62 9.19 -1.40
N ALA A 191 -9.67 8.98 -2.31
CA ALA A 191 -9.41 9.88 -3.44
C ALA A 191 -10.67 10.06 -4.31
N TRP A 192 -11.40 8.95 -4.59
CA TRP A 192 -12.67 9.01 -5.32
C TRP A 192 -13.65 9.99 -4.67
N ARG A 193 -13.87 9.85 -3.37
CA ARG A 193 -14.75 10.72 -2.58
C ARG A 193 -14.24 12.16 -2.50
N MET A 194 -12.93 12.37 -2.59
CA MET A 194 -12.32 13.71 -2.63
C MET A 194 -12.22 14.30 -4.04
N GLY A 195 -12.84 13.66 -5.05
CA GLY A 195 -13.04 14.23 -6.38
C GLY A 195 -12.40 13.45 -7.53
N ALA A 196 -11.62 12.40 -7.27
CA ALA A 196 -10.97 11.61 -8.31
C ALA A 196 -11.96 10.90 -9.25
N GLY A 197 -13.20 10.67 -8.83
CA GLY A 197 -14.26 10.16 -9.68
C GLY A 197 -14.58 11.05 -10.89
N LYS A 198 -14.13 12.31 -10.88
CA LYS A 198 -14.30 13.27 -11.98
C LYS A 198 -13.01 13.45 -12.80
N TRP A 199 -11.92 12.81 -12.41
CA TRP A 199 -10.64 12.94 -13.12
C TRP A 199 -10.65 12.14 -14.42
N PRO A 200 -9.81 12.51 -15.39
CA PRO A 200 -9.47 11.62 -16.49
C PRO A 200 -8.94 10.28 -15.96
N GLU A 201 -9.27 9.19 -16.63
CA GLU A 201 -8.84 7.83 -16.28
C GLU A 201 -7.33 7.74 -16.11
N GLU A 202 -6.57 8.38 -16.99
CA GLU A 202 -5.11 8.38 -16.93
C GLU A 202 -4.57 8.98 -15.60
N LYS A 203 -5.17 10.06 -15.11
CA LYS A 203 -4.79 10.64 -13.81
C LYS A 203 -5.11 9.70 -12.65
N ARG A 204 -6.20 8.92 -12.73
CA ARG A 204 -6.51 7.90 -11.74
C ARG A 204 -5.52 6.74 -11.76
N LYS A 205 -5.15 6.26 -12.97
CA LYS A 205 -4.09 5.24 -13.14
C LYS A 205 -2.75 5.70 -12.59
N GLN A 206 -2.39 6.96 -12.82
CA GLN A 206 -1.18 7.55 -12.23
C GLN A 206 -1.22 7.50 -10.71
N LEU A 207 -2.29 7.96 -10.05
CA LEU A 207 -2.41 7.94 -8.61
C LEU A 207 -2.26 6.53 -8.02
N ALA A 208 -2.82 5.52 -8.70
CA ALA A 208 -2.81 4.13 -8.26
C ALA A 208 -1.42 3.46 -8.39
N ASN A 209 -0.56 3.97 -9.27
CA ASN A 209 0.75 3.36 -9.55
C ASN A 209 1.93 4.32 -9.26
N ASP A 210 1.66 5.46 -8.65
CA ASP A 210 2.69 6.43 -8.27
C ASP A 210 3.46 5.94 -7.04
N PRO A 211 4.79 5.73 -7.12
CA PRO A 211 5.61 5.34 -5.97
C PRO A 211 5.49 6.32 -4.79
N LEU A 212 5.15 7.58 -5.04
CA LEU A 212 4.88 8.55 -3.97
C LEU A 212 3.66 8.15 -3.12
N ASN A 213 2.64 7.54 -3.74
CA ASN A 213 1.42 7.07 -3.07
C ASN A 213 1.52 5.66 -2.52
N LEU A 214 2.63 4.97 -2.72
CA LEU A 214 2.75 3.55 -2.45
C LEU A 214 3.83 3.26 -1.40
N LEU A 215 3.53 2.38 -0.44
CA LEU A 215 4.47 1.87 0.58
C LEU A 215 4.28 0.38 0.80
N ALA A 216 5.38 -0.36 0.92
CA ALA A 216 5.33 -1.72 1.46
C ALA A 216 5.15 -1.65 2.98
N VAL A 217 4.15 -2.34 3.50
CA VAL A 217 3.74 -2.28 4.90
C VAL A 217 3.23 -3.64 5.40
N ASP A 218 3.10 -3.77 6.71
CA ASP A 218 2.43 -4.89 7.40
C ASP A 218 1.00 -5.07 6.89
N GLY A 219 0.64 -6.29 6.50
CA GLY A 219 -0.66 -6.61 5.91
C GLY A 219 -1.82 -6.40 6.86
N ASP A 220 -1.68 -6.79 8.14
CA ASP A 220 -2.72 -6.60 9.15
C ASP A 220 -2.96 -5.12 9.43
N THR A 221 -1.88 -4.35 9.56
CA THR A 221 -1.95 -2.91 9.77
C THR A 221 -2.59 -2.20 8.57
N ASN A 222 -2.24 -2.61 7.34
CA ASN A 222 -2.89 -2.09 6.13
C ASN A 222 -4.38 -2.44 6.08
N SER A 223 -4.74 -3.66 6.46
CA SER A 223 -6.15 -4.09 6.54
C SER A 223 -6.94 -3.26 7.55
N SER A 224 -6.32 -2.88 8.68
CA SER A 224 -6.95 -2.01 9.68
C SER A 224 -7.16 -0.58 9.19
N LYS A 225 -6.29 -0.09 8.29
CA LYS A 225 -6.42 1.23 7.65
C LYS A 225 -7.60 1.26 6.68
N GLY A 226 -7.70 0.24 5.84
CA GLY A 226 -8.72 0.19 4.80
C GLY A 226 -8.72 1.43 3.91
N ASP A 227 -9.86 2.08 3.77
CA ASP A 227 -10.06 3.30 2.99
C ASP A 227 -10.18 4.58 3.84
N SER A 228 -9.68 4.53 5.07
CA SER A 228 -9.73 5.63 6.04
C SER A 228 -8.81 6.79 5.66
N GLY A 229 -9.28 8.02 5.93
CA GLY A 229 -8.45 9.21 5.95
C GLY A 229 -7.71 9.37 7.28
N PRO A 230 -6.80 10.37 7.39
CA PRO A 230 -6.01 10.62 8.61
C PRO A 230 -6.81 10.89 9.88
N GLU A 231 -8.02 11.43 9.78
CA GLU A 231 -8.92 11.63 10.91
C GLU A 231 -9.40 10.29 11.51
N GLU A 232 -9.59 9.29 10.65
CA GLU A 232 -10.17 8.00 11.01
C GLU A 232 -9.10 6.97 11.38
N TRP A 233 -7.90 7.09 10.81
CA TRP A 233 -6.79 6.18 11.03
C TRP A 233 -5.43 6.85 10.90
N LEU A 234 -4.53 6.48 11.77
CA LEU A 234 -3.10 6.83 11.75
C LEU A 234 -2.26 5.57 12.01
N PRO A 235 -1.01 5.52 11.51
CA PRO A 235 -0.10 4.42 11.82
C PRO A 235 0.00 4.17 13.34
N PRO A 236 -0.03 2.90 13.81
CA PRO A 236 0.15 2.57 15.22
C PRO A 236 1.46 3.10 15.81
N ALA A 237 2.56 3.04 15.05
CA ALA A 237 3.84 3.60 15.45
C ALA A 237 3.78 5.13 15.47
N GLU A 238 3.66 5.72 16.66
CA GLU A 238 3.44 7.17 16.82
C GLU A 238 4.55 8.01 16.19
N GLY A 239 5.80 7.57 16.29
CA GLY A 239 6.95 8.30 15.76
C GLY A 239 6.94 8.55 14.27
N ILE A 240 6.18 7.75 13.49
CA ILE A 240 6.07 7.90 12.03
C ILE A 240 4.93 8.81 11.58
N ARG A 241 3.99 9.16 12.46
CA ARG A 241 2.73 9.82 12.10
C ARG A 241 2.92 11.16 11.40
N CYS A 242 3.91 11.96 11.83
CA CYS A 242 4.22 13.22 11.13
C CYS A 242 4.75 12.95 9.73
N ALA A 243 5.67 11.99 9.55
CA ALA A 243 6.19 11.62 8.25
C ALA A 243 5.10 11.05 7.31
N TYR A 244 4.22 10.20 7.84
CA TYR A 244 3.02 9.73 7.14
C TYR A 244 2.15 10.90 6.67
N GLY A 245 1.93 11.88 7.55
CA GLY A 245 1.14 13.07 7.23
C GLY A 245 1.78 13.92 6.12
N VAL A 246 3.10 14.04 6.10
CA VAL A 246 3.81 14.71 5.00
C VAL A 246 3.65 13.95 3.70
N ARG A 247 3.81 12.62 3.71
CA ARG A 247 3.64 11.78 2.52
C ARG A 247 2.21 11.87 1.98
N PHE A 248 1.20 11.79 2.84
CA PHE A 248 -0.20 12.00 2.48
C PHE A 248 -0.41 13.38 1.84
N ALA A 249 0.15 14.42 2.44
CA ALA A 249 0.05 15.78 1.92
C ALA A 249 0.77 15.96 0.58
N GLN A 250 1.95 15.36 0.39
CA GLN A 250 2.67 15.39 -0.88
C GLN A 250 1.84 14.78 -2.02
N VAL A 251 1.21 13.62 -1.78
CA VAL A 251 0.30 12.99 -2.75
C VAL A 251 -0.87 13.91 -3.06
N ALA A 252 -1.56 14.41 -2.04
CA ALA A 252 -2.73 15.27 -2.24
C ALA A 252 -2.36 16.55 -3.02
N LEU A 253 -1.20 17.15 -2.75
CA LEU A 253 -0.70 18.33 -3.47
C LEU A 253 -0.32 18.00 -4.91
N LYS A 254 0.37 16.88 -5.16
CA LYS A 254 0.77 16.46 -6.51
C LYS A 254 -0.45 16.26 -7.42
N TYR A 255 -1.51 15.68 -6.86
CA TYR A 255 -2.74 15.39 -7.61
C TYR A 255 -3.80 16.50 -7.51
N GLU A 256 -3.46 17.64 -6.89
CA GLU A 256 -4.37 18.78 -6.70
C GLU A 256 -5.70 18.35 -6.05
N MET A 257 -5.61 17.38 -5.14
CA MET A 257 -6.75 16.81 -4.45
C MET A 257 -6.96 17.52 -3.11
N PRO A 258 -8.16 18.04 -2.81
CA PRO A 258 -8.46 18.54 -1.49
C PRO A 258 -8.51 17.40 -0.47
N VAL A 259 -8.34 17.72 0.80
CA VAL A 259 -8.57 16.81 1.93
C VAL A 259 -9.71 17.36 2.80
N THR A 260 -10.24 16.57 3.74
CA THR A 260 -11.20 17.15 4.69
C THR A 260 -10.49 18.13 5.65
N THR A 261 -11.25 19.04 6.24
CA THR A 261 -10.70 19.96 7.27
C THR A 261 -10.18 19.16 8.46
N ALA A 262 -10.89 18.10 8.83
CA ALA A 262 -10.51 17.24 9.96
C ALA A 262 -9.23 16.46 9.66
N ASP A 263 -9.08 15.86 8.46
CA ASP A 263 -7.83 15.22 8.06
C ASP A 263 -6.65 16.20 8.12
N LYS A 264 -6.80 17.40 7.56
CA LYS A 264 -5.74 18.44 7.59
C LYS A 264 -5.34 18.80 9.02
N GLU A 265 -6.31 18.96 9.90
CA GLU A 265 -6.05 19.29 11.30
C GLU A 265 -5.36 18.13 12.03
N THR A 266 -5.82 16.90 11.83
CA THR A 266 -5.17 15.70 12.38
C THR A 266 -3.72 15.62 11.94
N LEU A 267 -3.42 15.81 10.66
CA LEU A 267 -2.04 15.80 10.15
C LEU A 267 -1.18 16.90 10.78
N ARG A 268 -1.73 18.10 10.97
CA ARG A 268 -1.02 19.20 11.65
C ARG A 268 -0.67 18.86 13.09
N GLN A 269 -1.59 18.25 13.83
CA GLN A 269 -1.38 17.84 15.22
C GLN A 269 -0.23 16.84 15.35
N GLN A 270 -0.11 15.87 14.40
CA GLN A 270 0.96 14.88 14.44
C GLN A 270 2.37 15.48 14.22
N CYS A 271 2.48 16.66 13.63
CA CYS A 271 3.75 17.36 13.41
C CYS A 271 4.01 18.51 14.40
N GLY A 272 2.99 18.91 15.16
CA GLY A 272 3.07 20.04 16.10
C GLY A 272 3.53 19.68 17.51
N THR A 273 3.69 18.39 17.80
CA THR A 273 4.07 17.86 19.14
C THR A 273 5.57 17.71 19.31
#